data_891f9bbc3b90038b45c9415b40dd7e5d
#
_entry.id   891f9bbc3b90038b45c9415b40dd7e5d
#
_cell.length_a   1.000
_cell.length_b   1.000
_cell.length_c   1.000
_cell.angle_alpha   90.00
_cell.angle_beta   90.00
_cell.angle_gamma   90.00
#
_symmetry.space_group_name_H-M   'P 1'
#
loop_
_entity.id
_entity.type
_entity.pdbx_description
1 polymer ?
#
loop_
_entity_poly.entity_id
_entity_poly.type
_entity_poly.pdbx_seq_one_letter_code
_entity_poly.pdbx_strand_id
1 'polypeptide(L)'
;RISPIAQHEELQKLSLDEQIAMHRDAFKWKLGADGEARPAEDGSRIDAEVSFHTAGDIIRQVPRAIIVGVFAPFPNLWLRAGKQVGYSGRVIAGIEMLMTYMIEFLALFGLWSARKNLSAWFLVIVIGLGATALGLVVNNMGAMYRLRYPFWVLMVILGAGGICFLFGRFRNQRLDQVDNSSAREVSI
;
A
#
# COMPACT_ATOMS: atom_id res chain seq x y z
N ARG A 1 17.25 -27.62 18.32
CA ARG A 1 17.44 -26.36 17.53
C ARG A 1 17.79 -26.77 16.12
N ILE A 2 16.88 -26.61 15.19
CA ILE A 2 17.11 -26.82 13.76
C ILE A 2 17.99 -25.67 13.28
N SER A 3 19.05 -25.95 12.51
CA SER A 3 19.92 -24.89 11.99
C SER A 3 19.14 -23.98 11.02
N PRO A 4 19.46 -22.67 10.92
CA PRO A 4 18.79 -21.77 9.98
C PRO A 4 18.86 -22.25 8.52
N ILE A 5 19.92 -22.98 8.16
CA ILE A 5 20.12 -23.55 6.82
C ILE A 5 19.12 -24.69 6.56
N ALA A 6 18.90 -25.58 7.53
CA ALA A 6 17.93 -26.67 7.39
C ALA A 6 16.47 -26.15 7.31
N GLN A 7 16.15 -25.06 8.01
CA GLN A 7 14.87 -24.40 7.86
C GLN A 7 14.67 -23.80 6.45
N HIS A 8 15.71 -23.23 5.86
CA HIS A 8 15.64 -22.68 4.49
C HIS A 8 15.42 -23.77 3.44
N GLU A 9 16.06 -24.93 3.61
CA GLU A 9 15.90 -26.07 2.69
C GLU A 9 14.50 -26.70 2.79
N GLU A 10 13.93 -26.77 3.98
CA GLU A 10 12.54 -27.24 4.15
C GLU A 10 11.52 -26.25 3.56
N LEU A 11 11.75 -24.95 3.71
CA LEU A 11 10.91 -23.91 3.12
C LEU A 11 10.88 -23.95 1.58
N GLN A 12 12.01 -24.27 0.95
CA GLN A 12 12.09 -24.39 -0.51
C GLN A 12 11.34 -25.60 -1.07
N LYS A 13 11.02 -26.60 -0.25
CA LYS A 13 10.25 -27.79 -0.66
C LYS A 13 8.74 -27.57 -0.60
N LEU A 14 8.28 -26.52 0.11
CA LEU A 14 6.87 -26.18 0.22
C LEU A 14 6.36 -25.56 -1.08
N SER A 15 5.13 -25.86 -1.44
CA SER A 15 4.44 -25.16 -2.51
C SER A 15 4.24 -23.68 -2.18
N LEU A 16 4.01 -22.84 -3.17
CA LEU A 16 3.88 -21.41 -3.01
C LEU A 16 2.70 -21.02 -2.10
N ASP A 17 1.61 -21.76 -2.16
CA ASP A 17 0.43 -21.59 -1.31
C ASP A 17 0.74 -21.94 0.15
N GLU A 18 1.46 -23.03 0.40
CA GLU A 18 1.93 -23.40 1.74
C GLU A 18 2.88 -22.36 2.34
N GLN A 19 3.80 -21.81 1.53
CA GLN A 19 4.70 -20.73 1.97
C GLN A 19 3.92 -19.46 2.36
N ILE A 20 2.95 -19.03 1.55
CA ILE A 20 2.11 -17.87 1.84
C ILE A 20 1.29 -18.11 3.11
N ALA A 21 0.67 -19.28 3.25
CA ALA A 21 -0.11 -19.65 4.44
C ALA A 21 0.75 -19.61 5.71
N MET A 22 1.94 -20.19 5.65
CA MET A 22 2.86 -20.24 6.78
C MET A 22 3.36 -18.84 7.18
N HIS A 23 3.74 -18.01 6.21
CA HIS A 23 4.16 -16.64 6.50
C HIS A 23 3.02 -15.81 7.10
N ARG A 24 1.79 -15.98 6.58
CA ARG A 24 0.61 -15.32 7.16
C ARG A 24 0.34 -15.77 8.59
N ASP A 25 0.46 -17.06 8.87
CA ASP A 25 0.26 -17.60 10.21
C ASP A 25 1.34 -17.15 11.20
N ALA A 26 2.57 -16.94 10.75
CA ALA A 26 3.64 -16.39 11.58
C ALA A 26 3.29 -15.01 12.16
N PHE A 27 2.53 -14.17 11.45
CA PHE A 27 2.07 -12.88 11.96
C PHE A 27 0.95 -12.99 13.02
N LYS A 28 0.36 -14.17 13.21
CA LYS A 28 -0.63 -14.40 14.28
C LYS A 28 0.01 -14.46 15.67
N TRP A 29 1.32 -14.68 15.73
CA TRP A 29 2.05 -14.90 16.97
C TRP A 29 3.08 -13.82 17.23
N LYS A 30 3.24 -13.40 18.49
CA LYS A 30 4.34 -12.54 18.95
C LYS A 30 5.20 -13.32 19.93
N LEU A 31 6.50 -13.21 19.81
CA LEU A 31 7.42 -13.70 20.81
C LEU A 31 7.44 -12.72 21.99
N GLY A 32 7.06 -13.17 23.18
CA GLY A 32 7.18 -12.42 24.42
C GLY A 32 8.64 -12.22 24.81
N ALA A 33 8.91 -11.31 25.75
CA ALA A 33 10.25 -11.11 26.30
C ALA A 33 10.79 -12.33 27.04
N ASP A 34 9.90 -13.20 27.46
CA ASP A 34 10.15 -14.51 28.09
C ASP A 34 10.45 -15.64 27.08
N GLY A 35 10.40 -15.34 25.78
CA GLY A 35 10.60 -16.31 24.71
C GLY A 35 9.37 -17.18 24.39
N GLU A 36 8.23 -16.94 25.05
CA GLU A 36 6.99 -17.65 24.76
C GLU A 36 6.23 -17.03 23.58
N ALA A 37 5.71 -17.88 22.69
CA ALA A 37 4.86 -17.44 21.60
C ALA A 37 3.44 -17.14 22.14
N ARG A 38 3.02 -15.89 22.05
CA ARG A 38 1.68 -15.43 22.45
C ARG A 38 0.90 -14.96 21.24
N PRO A 39 -0.44 -15.14 21.21
CA PRO A 39 -1.26 -14.58 20.14
C PRO A 39 -1.04 -13.07 20.08
N ALA A 40 -0.80 -12.55 18.87
CA ALA A 40 -0.72 -11.10 18.70
C ALA A 40 -2.08 -10.48 19.05
N GLU A 41 -2.10 -9.31 19.71
CA GLU A 41 -3.34 -8.68 20.18
C GLU A 41 -4.30 -8.34 19.02
N ASP A 42 -5.60 -8.57 19.19
CA ASP A 42 -6.64 -8.44 18.16
C ASP A 42 -6.82 -7.02 17.61
N GLY A 43 -6.42 -5.99 18.36
CA GLY A 43 -6.63 -4.58 17.98
C GLY A 43 -5.83 -4.07 16.78
N SER A 44 -4.89 -4.86 16.25
CA SER A 44 -3.99 -4.46 15.15
C SER A 44 -4.06 -5.39 13.94
N ARG A 45 -4.99 -6.34 13.91
CA ARG A 45 -5.07 -7.33 12.85
C ARG A 45 -6.08 -6.96 11.78
N ILE A 46 -5.73 -7.27 10.54
CA ILE A 46 -6.61 -7.21 9.37
C ILE A 46 -6.78 -8.65 8.90
N ASP A 47 -8.05 -9.09 8.71
CA ASP A 47 -8.38 -10.41 8.17
C ASP A 47 -7.72 -11.57 8.94
N ALA A 48 -7.69 -11.48 10.28
CA ALA A 48 -7.03 -12.45 11.16
C ALA A 48 -7.61 -13.87 11.03
N GLU A 49 -8.88 -13.97 10.68
CA GLU A 49 -9.61 -15.24 10.57
C GLU A 49 -9.40 -15.95 9.22
N VAL A 50 -8.82 -15.25 8.24
CA VAL A 50 -8.56 -15.83 6.92
C VAL A 50 -7.33 -16.74 7.00
N SER A 51 -7.52 -18.01 6.68
CA SER A 51 -6.46 -19.00 6.49
C SER A 51 -6.49 -19.53 5.06
N PHE A 52 -5.34 -19.86 4.52
CA PHE A 52 -5.20 -20.43 3.18
C PHE A 52 -4.88 -21.92 3.30
N HIS A 53 -5.67 -22.73 2.61
CA HIS A 53 -5.48 -24.19 2.56
C HIS A 53 -5.23 -24.65 1.12
N THR A 54 -5.61 -23.85 0.14
CA THR A 54 -5.47 -24.16 -1.27
C THR A 54 -5.07 -22.92 -2.07
N ALA A 55 -4.44 -23.13 -3.23
CA ALA A 55 -4.15 -22.04 -4.18
C ALA A 55 -5.43 -21.29 -4.60
N GLY A 56 -6.57 -21.97 -4.64
CA GLY A 56 -7.88 -21.37 -4.94
C GLY A 56 -8.29 -20.31 -3.91
N ASP A 57 -8.02 -20.54 -2.62
CA ASP A 57 -8.31 -19.59 -1.55
C ASP A 57 -7.49 -18.31 -1.72
N ILE A 58 -6.21 -18.45 -2.11
CA ILE A 58 -5.32 -17.32 -2.37
C ILE A 58 -5.85 -16.48 -3.53
N ILE A 59 -6.20 -17.11 -4.65
CA ILE A 59 -6.72 -16.42 -5.84
C ILE A 59 -8.01 -15.66 -5.49
N ARG A 60 -8.90 -16.27 -4.72
CA ARG A 60 -10.14 -15.64 -4.26
C ARG A 60 -9.89 -14.43 -3.37
N GLN A 61 -8.79 -14.45 -2.60
CA GLN A 61 -8.43 -13.37 -1.69
C GLN A 61 -7.64 -12.24 -2.38
N VAL A 62 -7.10 -12.43 -3.58
CA VAL A 62 -6.32 -11.41 -4.32
C VAL A 62 -7.04 -10.07 -4.43
N PRO A 63 -8.33 -9.96 -4.82
CA PRO A 63 -8.99 -8.65 -4.93
C PRO A 63 -9.01 -7.90 -3.59
N ARG A 64 -9.28 -8.61 -2.49
CA ARG A 64 -9.26 -8.04 -1.15
C ARG A 64 -7.85 -7.67 -0.71
N ALA A 65 -6.87 -8.51 -1.02
CA ALA A 65 -5.46 -8.25 -0.73
C ALA A 65 -4.94 -6.98 -1.41
N ILE A 66 -5.34 -6.72 -2.65
CA ILE A 66 -5.01 -5.47 -3.36
C ILE A 66 -5.59 -4.27 -2.59
N ILE A 67 -6.88 -4.32 -2.23
CA ILE A 67 -7.54 -3.24 -1.49
C ILE A 67 -6.86 -3.01 -0.14
N VAL A 68 -6.56 -4.07 0.59
CA VAL A 68 -5.87 -3.98 1.88
C VAL A 68 -4.44 -3.47 1.70
N GLY A 69 -3.69 -3.99 0.74
CA GLY A 69 -2.29 -3.60 0.49
C GLY A 69 -2.13 -2.14 0.07
N VAL A 70 -3.09 -1.61 -0.69
CA VAL A 70 -3.07 -0.20 -1.15
C VAL A 70 -3.69 0.72 -0.09
N PHE A 71 -4.90 0.46 0.39
CA PHE A 71 -5.71 1.42 1.16
C PHE A 71 -5.71 1.20 2.67
N ALA A 72 -5.17 0.10 3.20
CA ALA A 72 -5.14 -0.07 4.65
C ALA A 72 -4.09 0.83 5.31
N PRO A 73 -4.36 1.32 6.55
CA PRO A 73 -5.55 1.13 7.36
C PRO A 73 -6.71 2.01 6.94
N PHE A 74 -7.90 1.41 6.93
CA PHE A 74 -9.11 2.10 6.54
C PHE A 74 -9.52 3.19 7.54
N PRO A 75 -10.26 4.24 7.11
CA PRO A 75 -10.64 5.37 7.96
C PRO A 75 -11.38 4.99 9.25
N ASN A 76 -12.17 3.90 9.24
CA ASN A 76 -12.86 3.38 10.42
C ASN A 76 -11.92 2.90 11.54
N LEU A 77 -10.65 2.69 11.23
CA LEU A 77 -9.63 2.23 12.18
C LEU A 77 -8.77 3.37 12.74
N TRP A 78 -8.82 4.57 12.17
CA TRP A 78 -7.97 5.70 12.56
C TRP A 78 -8.29 6.24 13.96
N LEU A 79 -9.57 6.22 14.34
CA LEU A 79 -10.04 6.75 15.62
C LEU A 79 -10.21 5.66 16.70
N ARG A 80 -9.98 4.40 16.38
CA ARG A 80 -10.05 3.33 17.39
C ARG A 80 -8.85 3.41 18.32
N ALA A 81 -9.09 3.60 19.61
CA ALA A 81 -8.03 3.56 20.62
C ALA A 81 -7.35 2.18 20.61
N GLY A 82 -6.06 2.15 20.33
CA GLY A 82 -5.24 0.95 20.46
C GLY A 82 -4.58 0.90 21.84
N LYS A 83 -4.38 -0.29 22.39
CA LYS A 83 -3.76 -0.48 23.72
C LYS A 83 -2.32 0.03 23.80
N GLN A 84 -1.58 0.02 22.67
CA GLN A 84 -0.15 0.37 22.63
C GLN A 84 0.10 1.81 22.13
N VAL A 85 -0.81 2.37 21.34
CA VAL A 85 -0.65 3.70 20.74
C VAL A 85 -1.79 4.56 21.23
N GLY A 86 -1.47 5.61 21.99
CA GLY A 86 -2.46 6.56 22.50
C GLY A 86 -3.25 7.26 21.40
N TYR A 87 -4.27 8.03 21.79
CA TYR A 87 -5.13 8.76 20.86
C TYR A 87 -4.33 9.66 19.89
N SER A 88 -3.32 10.38 20.41
CA SER A 88 -2.47 11.28 19.60
C SER A 88 -1.74 10.55 18.48
N GLY A 89 -1.17 9.38 18.76
CA GLY A 89 -0.48 8.59 17.72
C GLY A 89 -1.44 8.06 16.65
N ARG A 90 -2.70 7.79 17.00
CA ARG A 90 -3.73 7.40 16.02
C ARG A 90 -4.13 8.55 15.11
N VAL A 91 -4.26 9.76 15.65
CA VAL A 91 -4.55 10.97 14.86
C VAL A 91 -3.42 11.24 13.87
N ILE A 92 -2.16 11.14 14.32
CA ILE A 92 -0.98 11.31 13.44
C ILE A 92 -1.00 10.27 12.31
N ALA A 93 -1.24 9.00 12.63
CA ALA A 93 -1.36 7.95 11.62
C ALA A 93 -2.51 8.20 10.64
N GLY A 94 -3.64 8.78 11.11
CA GLY A 94 -4.75 9.19 10.25
C GLY A 94 -4.35 10.30 9.27
N ILE A 95 -3.61 11.31 9.73
CA ILE A 95 -3.09 12.39 8.88
C ILE A 95 -2.11 11.83 7.83
N GLU A 96 -1.21 10.95 8.23
CA GLU A 96 -0.29 10.26 7.32
C GLU A 96 -1.05 9.48 6.23
N MET A 97 -2.13 8.79 6.61
CA MET A 97 -2.96 8.08 5.64
C MET A 97 -3.72 9.01 4.70
N LEU A 98 -4.19 10.15 5.19
CA LEU A 98 -4.82 11.15 4.32
C LEU A 98 -3.83 11.68 3.27
N MET A 99 -2.58 11.96 3.67
CA MET A 99 -1.52 12.33 2.74
C MET A 99 -1.21 11.21 1.74
N THR A 100 -1.23 9.96 2.19
CA THR A 100 -1.03 8.79 1.31
C THR A 100 -2.13 8.73 0.25
N TYR A 101 -3.39 8.89 0.61
CA TYR A 101 -4.50 8.91 -0.34
C TYR A 101 -4.41 10.08 -1.34
N MET A 102 -3.94 11.25 -0.89
CA MET A 102 -3.64 12.35 -1.82
C MET A 102 -2.56 11.98 -2.83
N ILE A 103 -1.49 11.33 -2.39
CA ILE A 103 -0.41 10.87 -3.27
C ILE A 103 -0.93 9.81 -4.25
N GLU A 104 -1.73 8.85 -3.79
CA GLU A 104 -2.37 7.83 -4.64
C GLU A 104 -3.25 8.49 -5.71
N PHE A 105 -4.05 9.49 -5.31
CA PHE A 105 -4.87 10.25 -6.25
C PHE A 105 -4.02 10.99 -7.29
N LEU A 106 -2.96 11.68 -6.86
CA LEU A 106 -2.03 12.36 -7.77
C LEU A 106 -1.28 11.39 -8.68
N ALA A 107 -0.97 10.20 -8.18
CA ALA A 107 -0.32 9.15 -8.97
C ALA A 107 -1.18 8.69 -10.16
N LEU A 108 -2.52 8.74 -10.06
CA LEU A 108 -3.41 8.47 -11.18
C LEU A 108 -3.21 9.48 -12.32
N PHE A 109 -3.05 10.78 -12.00
CA PHE A 109 -2.75 11.79 -13.00
C PHE A 109 -1.35 11.63 -13.58
N GLY A 110 -0.37 11.25 -12.76
CA GLY A 110 0.98 10.94 -13.22
C GLY A 110 0.99 9.77 -14.19
N LEU A 111 0.29 8.70 -13.85
CA LEU A 111 0.12 7.54 -14.73
C LEU A 111 -0.60 7.91 -16.03
N TRP A 112 -1.67 8.70 -15.94
CA TRP A 112 -2.40 9.18 -17.13
C TRP A 112 -1.51 9.97 -18.06
N SER A 113 -0.68 10.87 -17.52
CA SER A 113 0.29 11.64 -18.28
C SER A 113 1.36 10.77 -18.94
N ALA A 114 1.86 9.79 -18.19
CA ALA A 114 2.92 8.88 -18.60
C ALA A 114 2.40 7.57 -19.23
N ARG A 115 1.12 7.47 -19.60
CA ARG A 115 0.48 6.22 -20.07
C ARG A 115 1.13 5.58 -21.30
N LYS A 116 1.91 6.34 -22.08
CA LYS A 116 2.67 5.85 -23.22
C LYS A 116 4.10 5.41 -22.85
N ASN A 117 4.51 5.62 -21.61
CA ASN A 117 5.85 5.29 -21.13
C ASN A 117 5.85 3.93 -20.45
N LEU A 118 6.63 3.00 -20.98
CA LEU A 118 6.76 1.64 -20.43
C LEU A 118 7.28 1.64 -19.00
N SER A 119 8.17 2.58 -18.64
CA SER A 119 8.73 2.71 -17.30
C SER A 119 7.63 3.02 -16.25
N ALA A 120 6.62 3.83 -16.61
CA ALA A 120 5.50 4.11 -15.73
C ALA A 120 4.66 2.85 -15.45
N TRP A 121 4.41 2.05 -16.48
CA TRP A 121 3.72 0.76 -16.32
C TRP A 121 4.51 -0.24 -15.50
N PHE A 122 5.84 -0.28 -15.67
CA PHE A 122 6.70 -1.11 -14.84
C PHE A 122 6.57 -0.72 -13.34
N LEU A 123 6.57 0.58 -13.02
CA LEU A 123 6.35 1.05 -11.64
C LEU A 123 4.99 0.60 -11.10
N VAL A 124 3.92 0.72 -11.90
CA VAL A 124 2.58 0.29 -11.52
C VAL A 124 2.53 -1.21 -11.24
N ILE A 125 3.16 -2.02 -12.07
CA ILE A 125 3.25 -3.48 -11.87
C ILE A 125 3.97 -3.80 -10.57
N VAL A 126 5.12 -3.16 -10.32
CA VAL A 126 5.91 -3.38 -9.08
C VAL A 126 5.10 -2.98 -7.84
N ILE A 127 4.44 -1.82 -7.87
CA ILE A 127 3.59 -1.35 -6.78
C ILE A 127 2.41 -2.33 -6.58
N GLY A 128 1.73 -2.72 -7.65
CA GLY A 128 0.58 -3.60 -7.60
C GLY A 128 0.91 -4.99 -7.07
N LEU A 129 1.98 -5.60 -7.57
CA LEU A 129 2.45 -6.91 -7.09
C LEU A 129 2.89 -6.84 -5.63
N GLY A 130 3.66 -5.81 -5.26
CA GLY A 130 4.13 -5.62 -3.91
C GLY A 130 2.99 -5.38 -2.92
N ALA A 131 2.04 -4.50 -3.24
CA ALA A 131 0.86 -4.25 -2.43
C ALA A 131 0.00 -5.52 -2.28
N THR A 132 -0.18 -6.29 -3.35
CA THR A 132 -0.90 -7.56 -3.33
C THR A 132 -0.21 -8.57 -2.40
N ALA A 133 1.10 -8.74 -2.54
CA ALA A 133 1.87 -9.62 -1.68
C ALA A 133 1.76 -9.23 -0.20
N LEU A 134 1.87 -7.94 0.11
CA LEU A 134 1.67 -7.43 1.47
C LEU A 134 0.26 -7.74 1.98
N GLY A 135 -0.77 -7.49 1.20
CA GLY A 135 -2.16 -7.76 1.59
C GLY A 135 -2.47 -9.25 1.78
N LEU A 136 -1.77 -10.14 1.06
CA LEU A 136 -1.92 -11.59 1.22
C LEU A 136 -1.21 -12.10 2.48
N VAL A 137 0.01 -11.63 2.74
CA VAL A 137 0.89 -12.20 3.77
C VAL A 137 0.75 -11.46 5.10
N VAL A 138 0.68 -10.13 5.08
CA VAL A 138 0.77 -9.32 6.29
C VAL A 138 -0.62 -9.03 6.86
N ASN A 139 -0.95 -9.63 7.98
CA ASN A 139 -2.21 -9.40 8.70
C ASN A 139 -2.07 -8.43 9.89
N ASN A 140 -0.86 -7.89 10.13
CA ASN A 140 -0.57 -6.94 11.21
C ASN A 140 -0.37 -5.53 10.66
N MET A 141 -1.18 -4.57 11.13
CA MET A 141 -1.14 -3.17 10.69
C MET A 141 0.23 -2.51 10.86
N GLY A 142 0.90 -2.74 11.99
CA GLY A 142 2.21 -2.14 12.25
C GLY A 142 3.31 -2.66 11.32
N ALA A 143 3.28 -3.94 10.96
CA ALA A 143 4.17 -4.52 9.97
C ALA A 143 3.83 -4.01 8.56
N MET A 144 2.54 -3.93 8.22
CA MET A 144 2.05 -3.41 6.94
C MET A 144 2.57 -1.99 6.67
N TYR A 145 2.48 -1.09 7.65
CA TYR A 145 3.01 0.27 7.54
C TYR A 145 4.49 0.28 7.13
N ARG A 146 5.32 -0.49 7.82
CA ARG A 146 6.77 -0.50 7.59
C ARG A 146 7.14 -1.11 6.23
N LEU A 147 6.50 -2.22 5.88
CA LEU A 147 6.79 -2.93 4.64
C LEU A 147 6.23 -2.24 3.40
N ARG A 148 5.27 -1.33 3.56
CA ARG A 148 4.69 -0.55 2.46
C ARG A 148 5.58 0.61 2.00
N TYR A 149 6.52 1.09 2.82
CA TYR A 149 7.36 2.25 2.52
C TYR A 149 8.04 2.21 1.14
N PRO A 150 8.65 1.12 0.68
CA PRO A 150 9.26 1.07 -0.64
C PRO A 150 8.26 1.36 -1.78
N PHE A 151 7.07 0.81 -1.70
CA PHE A 151 6.01 1.01 -2.69
C PHE A 151 5.43 2.43 -2.61
N TRP A 152 5.36 2.98 -1.41
CA TRP A 152 4.94 4.36 -1.18
C TRP A 152 5.90 5.35 -1.84
N VAL A 153 7.21 5.15 -1.78
CA VAL A 153 8.19 5.98 -2.50
C VAL A 153 7.96 5.95 -4.02
N LEU A 154 7.66 4.77 -4.58
CA LEU A 154 7.34 4.66 -6.00
C LEU A 154 6.04 5.39 -6.37
N MET A 155 5.03 5.36 -5.50
CA MET A 155 3.80 6.15 -5.67
C MET A 155 4.07 7.66 -5.61
N VAL A 156 4.96 8.13 -4.74
CA VAL A 156 5.39 9.54 -4.67
C VAL A 156 6.01 9.99 -5.99
N ILE A 157 6.83 9.16 -6.62
CA ILE A 157 7.42 9.48 -7.95
C ILE A 157 6.32 9.67 -8.99
N LEU A 158 5.34 8.77 -9.04
CA LEU A 158 4.20 8.91 -9.95
C LEU A 158 3.35 10.13 -9.61
N GLY A 159 3.12 10.39 -8.31
CA GLY A 159 2.37 11.55 -7.83
C GLY A 159 3.03 12.88 -8.18
N ALA A 160 4.35 12.97 -8.08
CA ALA A 160 5.11 14.15 -8.53
C ALA A 160 4.92 14.40 -10.03
N GLY A 161 4.94 13.34 -10.86
CA GLY A 161 4.58 13.42 -12.27
C GLY A 161 3.16 13.96 -12.49
N GLY A 162 2.20 13.55 -11.64
CA GLY A 162 0.82 14.05 -11.64
C GLY A 162 0.72 15.54 -11.34
N ILE A 163 1.46 16.01 -10.33
CA ILE A 163 1.52 17.43 -9.98
C ILE A 163 2.06 18.24 -11.17
N CYS A 164 3.19 17.85 -11.77
CA CYS A 164 3.77 18.51 -12.93
C CYS A 164 2.78 18.57 -14.10
N PHE A 165 2.06 17.50 -14.35
CA PHE A 165 1.04 17.44 -15.40
C PHE A 165 -0.10 18.44 -15.15
N LEU A 166 -0.65 18.48 -13.93
CA LEU A 166 -1.72 19.38 -13.55
C LEU A 166 -1.28 20.86 -13.67
N PHE A 167 -0.12 21.20 -13.12
CA PHE A 167 0.42 22.55 -13.22
C PHE A 167 0.64 22.99 -14.67
N GLY A 168 1.20 22.10 -15.52
CA GLY A 168 1.37 22.38 -16.94
C GLY A 168 0.04 22.68 -17.63
N ARG A 169 -0.99 21.89 -17.31
CA ARG A 169 -2.34 22.09 -17.89
C ARG A 169 -2.97 23.42 -17.46
N PHE A 170 -2.88 23.78 -16.17
CA PHE A 170 -3.40 25.04 -15.65
C PHE A 170 -2.67 26.24 -16.25
N ARG A 171 -1.36 26.17 -16.42
CA ARG A 171 -0.56 27.23 -17.03
C ARG A 171 -0.99 27.47 -18.48
N ASN A 172 -1.15 26.42 -19.27
CA ASN A 172 -1.57 26.56 -20.66
C ASN A 172 -2.97 27.18 -20.80
N GLN A 173 -3.93 26.77 -19.95
CA GLN A 173 -5.27 27.36 -19.93
C GLN A 173 -5.26 28.86 -19.61
N ARG A 174 -4.36 29.32 -18.72
CA ARG A 174 -4.22 30.74 -18.42
C ARG A 174 -3.66 31.52 -19.62
N LEU A 175 -2.69 30.97 -20.34
CA LEU A 175 -2.11 31.60 -21.53
C LEU A 175 -3.17 31.74 -22.64
N ASP A 176 -3.94 30.71 -22.91
CA ASP A 176 -5.04 30.73 -23.87
C ASP A 176 -6.12 31.76 -23.53
N GLN A 177 -6.40 31.99 -22.24
CA GLN A 177 -7.34 33.04 -21.79
C GLN A 177 -6.81 34.44 -22.03
N VAL A 178 -5.50 34.68 -21.81
CA VAL A 178 -4.88 35.98 -22.01
C VAL A 178 -4.84 36.30 -23.51
N ASP A 179 -4.47 35.35 -24.35
CA ASP A 179 -4.44 35.54 -25.80
C ASP A 179 -5.83 35.85 -26.38
N ASN A 180 -6.85 35.14 -25.91
CA ASN A 180 -8.23 35.39 -26.33
C ASN A 180 -8.78 36.75 -25.86
N SER A 181 -8.35 37.23 -24.67
CA SER A 181 -8.74 38.57 -24.20
C SER A 181 -8.08 39.69 -25.02
N SER A 182 -6.79 39.54 -25.30
CA SER A 182 -6.04 40.49 -26.11
C SER A 182 -6.56 40.60 -27.58
N ALA A 183 -6.95 39.44 -28.15
CA ALA A 183 -7.51 39.42 -29.51
C ALA A 183 -8.88 40.12 -29.56
N ARG A 184 -9.68 40.13 -28.51
CA ARG A 184 -10.96 40.83 -28.41
C ARG A 184 -10.77 42.33 -28.29
N GLU A 185 -9.77 42.81 -27.58
CA GLU A 185 -9.46 44.24 -27.44
C GLU A 185 -8.96 44.87 -28.70
N VAL A 186 -8.25 44.12 -29.59
CA VAL A 186 -7.73 44.61 -30.87
C VAL A 186 -8.83 44.65 -31.95
N SER A 187 -9.95 43.98 -31.77
CA SER A 187 -11.06 43.91 -32.74
C SER A 187 -12.14 44.97 -32.56
N ILE A 188 -12.00 45.88 -31.59
CA ILE A 188 -12.86 47.04 -31.32
C ILE A 188 -12.18 48.30 -31.86
#